data_786064cc62c141c6ab7c01066f300862
#
_entry.id   786064cc62c141c6ab7c01066f300862
#
_cell.length_a   1.000
_cell.length_b   1.000
_cell.length_c   1.000
_cell.angle_alpha   90.00
_cell.angle_beta   90.00
_cell.angle_gamma   90.00
#
_symmetry.space_group_name_H-M   'P 1'
#
loop_
_entity.id
_entity.type
_entity.pdbx_description
1 polymer ?
#
loop_
_entity_poly.entity_id
_entity_poly.type
_entity_poly.pdbx_seq_one_letter_code
_entity_poly.pdbx_strand_id
1 'polypeptide(L)'
;MAKAREYCGLFGIFDCDDAAEKVYYGLYSLQHRGEESAGIATTDGKSIIYHKDFGLVSEVFTPQSLHKIKNPHAIGHVRYSTFGASDSIDNVQPMVVLYAKGEVAIAHNGQL
;
A
#
# COMPACT_ATOMS: atom_id res chain seq x y z
N MET A 1 13.96 -20.30 -17.29
CA MET A 1 12.87 -19.94 -16.51
C MET A 1 13.17 -18.75 -15.63
N ALA A 2 12.18 -18.08 -15.35
CA ALA A 2 12.37 -16.88 -14.61
C ALA A 2 12.83 -17.22 -13.22
N LYS A 3 13.78 -16.54 -12.76
CA LYS A 3 14.17 -16.69 -11.42
C LYS A 3 13.28 -15.86 -10.54
N ALA A 4 13.28 -16.21 -9.30
CA ALA A 4 12.51 -15.48 -8.34
C ALA A 4 12.93 -14.02 -8.34
N ARG A 5 11.97 -13.15 -8.28
CA ARG A 5 12.21 -11.74 -8.26
C ARG A 5 11.25 -11.10 -7.30
N GLU A 6 11.56 -9.88 -7.00
CA GLU A 6 10.59 -9.07 -6.31
C GLU A 6 9.61 -8.53 -7.32
N TYR A 7 8.37 -8.65 -6.99
CA TYR A 7 7.30 -8.08 -7.77
C TYR A 7 6.61 -7.06 -6.92
N CYS A 8 6.47 -5.87 -7.45
CA CYS A 8 5.82 -4.80 -6.73
C CYS A 8 4.73 -4.24 -7.61
N GLY A 9 3.67 -3.82 -6.97
CA GLY A 9 2.57 -3.15 -7.65
C GLY A 9 2.28 -1.83 -6.99
N LEU A 10 2.03 -0.85 -7.81
CA LEU A 10 1.74 0.51 -7.35
C LEU A 10 0.47 0.96 -8.01
N PHE A 11 -0.43 1.55 -7.24
CA PHE A 11 -1.72 1.96 -7.76
C PHE A 11 -2.15 3.23 -7.05
N GLY A 12 -2.67 4.19 -7.79
CA GLY A 12 -3.13 5.42 -7.19
C GLY A 12 -4.40 5.91 -7.83
N ILE A 13 -5.17 6.64 -7.05
CA ILE A 13 -6.41 7.23 -7.51
C ILE A 13 -6.56 8.59 -6.86
N PHE A 14 -7.06 9.52 -7.62
CA PHE A 14 -7.19 10.88 -7.18
C PHE A 14 -8.62 11.35 -7.44
N ASP A 15 -9.20 12.01 -6.43
CA ASP A 15 -10.52 12.65 -6.54
C ASP A 15 -11.63 11.64 -6.83
N CYS A 16 -11.72 10.64 -5.97
CA CYS A 16 -12.72 9.60 -6.11
C CYS A 16 -13.19 9.19 -4.72
N ASP A 17 -14.50 9.20 -4.50
CA ASP A 17 -15.05 8.91 -3.19
C ASP A 17 -14.66 7.55 -2.65
N ASP A 18 -14.51 6.58 -3.53
CA ASP A 18 -14.16 5.22 -3.13
C ASP A 18 -12.71 4.91 -3.41
N ALA A 19 -11.83 5.88 -3.22
CA ALA A 19 -10.43 5.72 -3.62
C ALA A 19 -9.76 4.53 -2.96
N ALA A 20 -9.93 4.36 -1.66
CA ALA A 20 -9.28 3.26 -0.96
C ALA A 20 -9.76 1.92 -1.49
N GLU A 21 -11.04 1.78 -1.71
CA GLU A 21 -11.61 0.54 -2.21
C GLU A 21 -11.12 0.23 -3.61
N LYS A 22 -11.06 1.25 -4.46
CA LYS A 22 -10.59 1.04 -5.82
C LYS A 22 -9.10 0.72 -5.86
N VAL A 23 -8.32 1.35 -5.00
CA VAL A 23 -6.91 1.01 -4.89
C VAL A 23 -6.77 -0.43 -4.39
N TYR A 24 -7.60 -0.84 -3.44
CA TYR A 24 -7.58 -2.22 -2.99
C TYR A 24 -7.77 -3.20 -4.16
N TYR A 25 -8.75 -2.95 -5.00
CA TYR A 25 -8.98 -3.85 -6.14
C TYR A 25 -7.82 -3.80 -7.13
N GLY A 26 -7.22 -2.62 -7.32
CA GLY A 26 -6.04 -2.52 -8.16
C GLY A 26 -4.89 -3.33 -7.62
N LEU A 27 -4.64 -3.24 -6.32
CA LEU A 27 -3.56 -4.01 -5.71
C LEU A 27 -3.86 -5.50 -5.78
N TYR A 28 -5.10 -5.87 -5.56
CA TYR A 28 -5.48 -7.28 -5.60
C TYR A 28 -5.16 -7.88 -6.97
N SER A 29 -5.38 -7.13 -8.03
CA SER A 29 -5.08 -7.61 -9.36
C SER A 29 -3.59 -7.67 -9.66
N LEU A 30 -2.77 -6.98 -8.88
CA LEU A 30 -1.32 -6.96 -9.07
C LEU A 30 -0.59 -7.92 -8.15
N GLN A 31 -1.32 -8.55 -7.26
CA GLN A 31 -0.70 -9.37 -6.22
C GLN A 31 -0.19 -10.69 -6.81
N HIS A 32 0.89 -11.17 -6.23
CA HIS A 32 1.46 -12.45 -6.58
C HIS A 32 1.54 -13.32 -5.34
N ARG A 33 1.85 -14.59 -5.54
CA ARG A 33 2.00 -15.50 -4.41
C ARG A 33 3.34 -15.29 -3.75
N GLY A 34 3.41 -15.62 -2.48
CA GLY A 34 4.64 -15.60 -1.74
C GLY A 34 4.57 -14.65 -0.58
N GLU A 35 5.73 -14.31 -0.07
CA GLU A 35 5.85 -13.37 1.01
C GLU A 35 5.49 -12.00 0.52
N GLU A 36 4.55 -11.37 1.19
CA GLU A 36 4.00 -10.13 0.70
C GLU A 36 3.75 -9.15 1.81
N SER A 37 3.64 -7.91 1.42
CA SER A 37 3.13 -6.87 2.27
C SER A 37 2.30 -5.96 1.40
N ALA A 38 1.38 -5.25 2.01
CA ALA A 38 0.49 -4.36 1.27
C ALA A 38 0.13 -3.18 2.15
N GLY A 39 -0.11 -2.05 1.51
CA GLY A 39 -0.49 -0.86 2.24
C GLY A 39 -1.25 0.10 1.35
N ILE A 40 -2.13 0.86 1.97
CA ILE A 40 -2.85 1.94 1.31
C ILE A 40 -2.81 3.14 2.24
N ALA A 41 -2.45 4.29 1.66
CA ALA A 41 -2.49 5.56 2.36
C ALA A 41 -3.48 6.46 1.65
N THR A 42 -4.28 7.17 2.42
CA THR A 42 -5.31 8.05 1.85
C THR A 42 -5.25 9.41 2.48
N THR A 43 -5.83 10.38 1.81
CA THR A 43 -5.87 11.73 2.33
C THR A 43 -7.10 12.46 1.82
N ASP A 44 -7.53 13.41 2.63
CA ASP A 44 -8.55 14.39 2.24
C ASP A 44 -7.93 15.72 1.84
N GLY A 45 -6.59 15.76 1.78
CA GLY A 45 -5.87 16.99 1.49
C GLY A 45 -5.34 17.69 2.71
N LYS A 46 -5.73 17.23 3.91
CA LYS A 46 -5.28 17.85 5.15
C LYS A 46 -4.44 16.92 5.98
N SER A 47 -4.81 15.66 6.04
CA SER A 47 -4.05 14.69 6.82
C SER A 47 -4.03 13.38 6.05
N ILE A 48 -3.11 12.52 6.45
CA ILE A 48 -2.93 11.22 5.81
C ILE A 48 -3.25 10.14 6.85
N ILE A 49 -4.05 9.18 6.44
CA ILE A 49 -4.26 7.98 7.24
C ILE A 49 -3.89 6.79 6.38
N TYR A 50 -3.57 5.68 7.02
CA TYR A 50 -3.12 4.53 6.27
C TYR A 50 -3.41 3.24 7.01
N HIS A 51 -3.37 2.16 6.26
CA HIS A 51 -3.44 0.81 6.80
C HIS A 51 -2.47 -0.04 6.00
N LYS A 52 -1.58 -0.73 6.68
CA LYS A 52 -0.58 -1.56 6.02
C LYS A 52 -0.15 -2.68 6.94
N ASP A 53 0.23 -3.80 6.34
CA ASP A 53 0.68 -4.94 7.12
C ASP A 53 1.37 -5.93 6.19
N PHE A 54 1.95 -6.94 6.80
CA PHE A 54 2.46 -8.09 6.07
C PHE A 54 1.31 -9.01 5.74
N GLY A 55 1.39 -9.66 4.59
CA GLY A 55 0.37 -10.60 4.17
C GLY A 55 -0.13 -10.28 2.78
N LEU A 56 -1.06 -11.09 2.33
CA LEU A 56 -1.71 -10.90 1.05
C LEU A 56 -2.68 -9.72 1.12
N VAL A 57 -2.92 -9.11 -0.01
CA VAL A 57 -3.83 -7.97 -0.08
C VAL A 57 -5.16 -8.31 0.57
N SER A 58 -5.69 -9.50 0.27
CA SER A 58 -6.99 -9.90 0.81
C SER A 58 -6.94 -10.18 2.31
N GLU A 59 -5.76 -10.40 2.86
CA GLU A 59 -5.61 -10.61 4.29
C GLU A 59 -5.40 -9.30 5.03
N VAL A 60 -4.68 -8.39 4.39
CA VAL A 60 -4.33 -7.11 5.02
C VAL A 60 -5.55 -6.21 5.12
N PHE A 61 -6.41 -6.24 4.12
CA PHE A 61 -7.54 -5.30 4.06
C PHE A 61 -8.86 -6.03 4.25
N THR A 62 -9.69 -5.45 5.09
CA THR A 62 -11.05 -5.90 5.32
C THR A 62 -11.98 -4.75 4.98
N PRO A 63 -13.28 -5.01 4.82
CA PRO A 63 -14.22 -3.91 4.61
C PRO A 63 -14.12 -2.86 5.71
N GLN A 64 -13.89 -3.29 6.94
CA GLN A 64 -13.77 -2.36 8.06
C GLN A 64 -12.52 -1.50 7.95
N SER A 65 -11.38 -2.11 7.62
CA SER A 65 -10.15 -1.34 7.53
C SER A 65 -10.19 -0.36 6.37
N LEU A 66 -10.80 -0.76 5.26
CA LEU A 66 -10.95 0.13 4.13
C LEU A 66 -11.88 1.31 4.46
N HIS A 67 -12.93 1.04 5.22
CA HIS A 67 -13.83 2.11 5.63
C HIS A 67 -13.12 3.13 6.51
N LYS A 68 -12.22 2.66 7.37
CA LYS A 68 -11.51 3.55 8.28
C LYS A 68 -10.59 4.52 7.56
N ILE A 69 -10.15 4.17 6.35
CA ILE A 69 -9.26 5.04 5.60
C ILE A 69 -9.98 5.65 4.40
N LYS A 70 -11.29 5.78 4.46
CA LYS A 70 -12.07 6.33 3.35
C LYS A 70 -11.75 7.81 3.17
N ASN A 71 -11.24 8.14 2.01
CA ASN A 71 -10.86 9.49 1.62
C ASN A 71 -10.83 9.55 0.10
N PRO A 72 -10.83 10.75 -0.49
CA PRO A 72 -10.93 10.84 -1.95
C PRO A 72 -9.64 10.59 -2.71
N HIS A 73 -8.49 10.55 -2.03
CA HIS A 73 -7.21 10.32 -2.71
C HIS A 73 -6.50 9.17 -2.02
N ALA A 74 -5.92 8.28 -2.81
CA ALA A 74 -5.28 7.11 -2.24
C ALA A 74 -4.13 6.64 -3.11
N ILE A 75 -3.08 6.15 -2.45
CA ILE A 75 -2.03 5.39 -3.13
C ILE A 75 -1.88 4.07 -2.40
N GLY A 76 -1.54 3.04 -3.15
CA GLY A 76 -1.36 1.73 -2.57
C GLY A 76 -0.15 1.04 -3.15
N HIS A 77 0.35 0.08 -2.40
CA HIS A 77 1.54 -0.66 -2.78
C HIS A 77 1.41 -2.08 -2.32
N VAL A 78 1.84 -3.02 -3.17
CA VAL A 78 1.96 -4.41 -2.79
C VAL A 78 3.36 -4.85 -3.15
N ARG A 79 3.97 -5.60 -2.26
CA ARG A 79 5.31 -6.08 -2.47
C ARG A 79 5.34 -7.59 -2.31
N TYR A 80 6.01 -8.22 -3.24
CA TYR A 80 6.32 -9.63 -3.17
C TYR A 80 7.83 -9.77 -3.00
N SER A 81 8.24 -10.58 -2.05
CA SER A 81 9.64 -10.82 -1.83
C SER A 81 9.87 -12.31 -1.69
N THR A 82 10.93 -12.79 -2.30
CA THR A 82 11.29 -14.19 -2.20
C THR A 82 12.07 -14.50 -0.94
N PHE A 83 12.53 -13.49 -0.24
CA PHE A 83 13.27 -13.71 0.99
C PHE A 83 12.39 -13.35 2.16
N GLY A 84 12.38 -14.19 3.14
CA GLY A 84 11.71 -13.86 4.37
C GLY A 84 12.37 -12.62 4.91
N ALA A 85 11.71 -11.54 4.78
CA ALA A 85 12.28 -10.31 5.25
C ALA A 85 12.02 -10.18 6.73
N SER A 86 13.02 -9.79 7.44
CA SER A 86 12.84 -9.43 8.82
C SER A 86 12.60 -7.94 8.92
N ASP A 87 11.92 -7.39 7.94
CA ASP A 87 11.68 -5.98 7.90
C ASP A 87 10.66 -5.56 8.93
N SER A 88 10.83 -4.35 9.39
CA SER A 88 9.86 -3.72 10.25
C SER A 88 8.62 -3.35 9.46
N ILE A 89 7.48 -3.33 10.12
CA ILE A 89 6.24 -2.86 9.51
C ILE A 89 6.41 -1.42 8.99
N ASP A 90 7.32 -0.66 9.57
CA ASP A 90 7.56 0.70 9.14
C ASP A 90 8.08 0.77 7.70
N ASN A 91 8.67 -0.32 7.22
CA ASN A 91 9.20 -0.37 5.87
C ASN A 91 8.18 -0.82 4.85
N VAL A 92 7.00 -1.22 5.29
CA VAL A 92 5.92 -1.54 4.36
C VAL A 92 5.43 -0.25 3.74
N GLN A 93 5.29 -0.25 2.43
CA GLN A 93 4.85 0.94 1.72
C GLN A 93 3.33 1.01 1.64
N PRO A 94 2.74 2.20 1.54
CA PRO A 94 3.41 3.49 1.45
C PRO A 94 4.07 3.88 2.75
N MET A 95 5.17 4.61 2.65
CA MET A 95 5.81 5.17 3.82
C MET A 95 5.24 6.55 4.08
N VAL A 96 4.88 6.81 5.32
CA VAL A 96 4.27 8.08 5.70
C VAL A 96 5.24 8.81 6.61
N VAL A 97 5.55 10.03 6.24
CA VAL A 97 6.56 10.82 6.93
C VAL A 97 5.97 12.15 7.34
N LEU A 98 6.26 12.53 8.56
CA LEU A 98 5.93 13.86 9.06
C LEU A 98 7.10 14.79 8.81
N TYR A 99 6.82 15.98 8.35
CA TYR A 99 7.85 16.99 8.23
C TYR A 99 7.25 18.35 8.58
N ALA A 100 8.09 19.40 8.52
CA ALA A 100 7.69 20.69 9.07
C ALA A 100 6.40 21.25 8.48
N LYS A 101 6.08 20.93 7.24
CA LYS A 101 4.91 21.47 6.56
C LYS A 101 3.74 20.50 6.50
N GLY A 102 3.86 19.32 7.12
CA GLY A 102 2.73 18.39 7.14
C GLY A 102 3.19 16.95 6.98
N GLU A 103 2.41 16.21 6.23
CA GLU A 103 2.64 14.78 6.04
C GLU A 103 2.79 14.47 4.57
N VAL A 104 3.58 13.45 4.28
CA VAL A 104 3.72 12.97 2.92
C VAL A 104 3.71 11.46 2.93
N ALA A 105 3.07 10.85 1.96
CA ALA A 105 3.08 9.41 1.77
C ALA A 105 3.76 9.10 0.45
N ILE A 106 4.67 8.14 0.47
CA ILE A 106 5.47 7.81 -0.70
C ILE A 106 5.45 6.31 -0.92
N ALA A 107 5.28 5.92 -2.17
CA ALA A 107 5.42 4.53 -2.57
C ALA A 107 6.17 4.48 -3.88
N HIS A 108 6.97 3.43 -4.06
CA HIS A 108 7.70 3.28 -5.30
C HIS A 108 7.94 1.82 -5.58
N ASN A 109 8.14 1.49 -6.85
CA ASN A 109 8.55 0.16 -7.26
C ASN A 109 10.04 0.18 -7.49
N GLY A 110 10.70 -0.91 -7.07
CA GLY A 110 12.12 -1.01 -7.26
C GLY A 110 12.87 -0.78 -5.97
N GLN A 111 14.14 -0.54 -6.11
CA GLN A 111 15.02 -0.32 -4.95
C GLN A 111 15.61 1.08 -5.03
N LEU A 112 15.74 1.64 -3.86
CA LEU A 112 16.42 2.94 -3.73
C LEU A 112 17.88 2.76 -3.44
#